data_792e22a7617f38e323f2fc10793e897f
#
_entry.id   792e22a7617f38e323f2fc10793e897f
#
_cell.length_a   1.000
_cell.length_b   1.000
_cell.length_c   1.000
_cell.angle_alpha   90.00
_cell.angle_beta   90.00
_cell.angle_gamma   90.00
#
_symmetry.space_group_name_H-M   'P 1'
#
loop_
_entity.id
_entity.type
_entity.pdbx_description
1 polymer ?
#
loop_
_entity_poly.entity_id
_entity_poly.type
_entity_poly.pdbx_seq_one_letter_code
_entity_poly.pdbx_strand_id
1 'polypeptide(L)'
;MTVDKFDLAILKVLQQDARASLQAISERVGLSSTPCWARIKRMESEGVIRGYTVRVDPPSIGLSETVIVQVTLESHTDETLYDFGKILEQIPEVMEAYLVSGDYDYYIRIAVKDTRDYERLLRERLYRIPGIRHSKSSFVLRTLKESVIPLSASPAAASAGAATGTRKKRASKRK
;
A
#
# COMPACT_ATOMS: atom_id res chain seq x y z
N MET A 1 -10.38 -15.03 6.47
CA MET A 1 -11.67 -14.88 5.75
C MET A 1 -11.55 -15.31 4.31
N THR A 2 -12.60 -15.91 3.71
CA THR A 2 -12.66 -16.17 2.27
C THR A 2 -13.62 -15.17 1.63
N VAL A 3 -13.12 -14.33 0.72
CA VAL A 3 -13.90 -13.39 -0.07
C VAL A 3 -14.60 -14.16 -1.19
N ASP A 4 -15.93 -14.13 -1.26
CA ASP A 4 -16.70 -14.85 -2.28
C ASP A 4 -17.00 -13.96 -3.51
N LYS A 5 -17.72 -14.52 -4.52
CA LYS A 5 -18.06 -13.81 -5.76
C LYS A 5 -18.93 -12.55 -5.52
N PHE A 6 -19.82 -12.59 -4.52
CA PHE A 6 -20.67 -11.45 -4.20
C PHE A 6 -19.88 -10.36 -3.48
N ASP A 7 -18.95 -10.73 -2.58
CA ASP A 7 -18.03 -9.79 -1.95
C ASP A 7 -17.18 -9.07 -2.99
N LEU A 8 -16.61 -9.82 -3.97
CA LEU A 8 -15.87 -9.21 -5.07
C LEU A 8 -16.72 -8.29 -5.94
N ALA A 9 -17.99 -8.65 -6.18
CA ALA A 9 -18.89 -7.79 -6.93
C ALA A 9 -19.21 -6.49 -6.18
N ILE A 10 -19.44 -6.55 -4.87
CA ILE A 10 -19.62 -5.37 -3.99
C ILE A 10 -18.35 -4.50 -4.03
N LEU A 11 -17.17 -5.09 -3.83
CA LEU A 11 -15.92 -4.36 -3.88
C LEU A 11 -15.69 -3.65 -5.23
N LYS A 12 -16.04 -4.28 -6.36
CA LYS A 12 -15.98 -3.65 -7.68
C LYS A 12 -16.85 -2.41 -7.79
N VAL A 13 -18.06 -2.46 -7.25
CA VAL A 13 -18.96 -1.29 -7.23
C VAL A 13 -18.35 -0.18 -6.37
N LEU A 14 -17.91 -0.52 -5.16
CA LEU A 14 -17.29 0.44 -4.23
C LEU A 14 -15.99 1.04 -4.75
N GLN A 15 -15.20 0.30 -5.52
CA GLN A 15 -14.00 0.85 -6.18
C GLN A 15 -14.34 1.87 -7.27
N GLN A 16 -15.48 1.73 -7.93
CA GLN A 16 -15.95 2.68 -8.94
C GLN A 16 -16.60 3.91 -8.32
N ASP A 17 -17.42 3.66 -7.29
CA ASP A 17 -18.14 4.70 -6.56
C ASP A 17 -18.28 4.33 -5.08
N ALA A 18 -17.35 4.84 -4.27
CA ALA A 18 -17.37 4.63 -2.81
C ALA A 18 -18.54 5.30 -2.10
N ARG A 19 -19.32 6.14 -2.81
CA ARG A 19 -20.52 6.83 -2.30
C ARG A 19 -21.81 6.21 -2.79
N ALA A 20 -21.74 5.10 -3.55
CA ALA A 20 -22.92 4.39 -4.03
C ALA A 20 -23.85 4.02 -2.86
N SER A 21 -25.15 4.29 -3.02
CA SER A 21 -26.13 3.91 -2.01
C SER A 21 -26.21 2.38 -1.88
N LEU A 22 -26.60 1.89 -0.70
CA LEU A 22 -26.78 0.47 -0.47
C LEU A 22 -27.76 -0.16 -1.47
N GLN A 23 -28.83 0.58 -1.85
CA GLN A 23 -29.76 0.15 -2.87
C GLN A 23 -29.06 -0.01 -4.22
N ALA A 24 -28.30 0.98 -4.68
CA ALA A 24 -27.57 0.91 -5.95
C ALA A 24 -26.55 -0.23 -5.98
N ILE A 25 -25.87 -0.50 -4.85
CA ILE A 25 -24.95 -1.62 -4.74
C ILE A 25 -25.71 -2.94 -4.84
N SER A 26 -26.80 -3.10 -4.07
CA SER A 26 -27.60 -4.34 -4.03
C SER A 26 -28.21 -4.69 -5.39
N GLU A 27 -28.72 -3.71 -6.11
CA GLU A 27 -29.25 -3.87 -7.49
C GLU A 27 -28.16 -4.36 -8.46
N ARG A 28 -26.93 -3.76 -8.40
CA ARG A 28 -25.82 -4.14 -9.29
C ARG A 28 -25.27 -5.53 -9.02
N VAL A 29 -25.32 -5.99 -7.75
CA VAL A 29 -24.78 -7.31 -7.36
C VAL A 29 -25.86 -8.42 -7.35
N GLY A 30 -27.12 -8.07 -7.55
CA GLY A 30 -28.22 -9.05 -7.54
C GLY A 30 -28.52 -9.62 -6.15
N LEU A 31 -28.41 -8.80 -5.11
CA LEU A 31 -28.75 -9.14 -3.73
C LEU A 31 -29.81 -8.18 -3.20
N SER A 32 -30.55 -8.58 -2.15
CA SER A 32 -31.33 -7.62 -1.37
C SER A 32 -30.41 -6.78 -0.47
N SER A 33 -30.90 -5.62 0.00
CA SER A 33 -30.10 -4.64 0.74
C SER A 33 -29.54 -5.20 2.06
N THR A 34 -30.31 -5.99 2.80
CA THR A 34 -29.88 -6.54 4.10
C THR A 34 -28.64 -7.44 3.99
N PRO A 35 -28.59 -8.51 3.16
CA PRO A 35 -27.39 -9.31 3.00
C PRO A 35 -26.24 -8.51 2.37
N CYS A 36 -26.53 -7.53 1.51
CA CYS A 36 -25.50 -6.66 0.96
C CYS A 36 -24.82 -5.83 2.07
N TRP A 37 -25.60 -5.21 2.93
CA TRP A 37 -25.11 -4.46 4.09
C TRP A 37 -24.28 -5.33 5.03
N ALA A 38 -24.80 -6.53 5.38
CA ALA A 38 -24.10 -7.46 6.27
C ALA A 38 -22.73 -7.87 5.72
N ARG A 39 -22.61 -8.06 4.39
CA ARG A 39 -21.33 -8.37 3.72
C ARG A 39 -20.37 -7.19 3.77
N ILE A 40 -20.84 -5.98 3.52
CA ILE A 40 -20.00 -4.77 3.63
C ILE A 40 -19.47 -4.64 5.05
N LYS A 41 -20.33 -4.73 6.06
CA LYS A 41 -19.93 -4.64 7.48
C LYS A 41 -18.94 -5.72 7.88
N ARG A 42 -19.11 -6.94 7.40
CA ARG A 42 -18.15 -8.02 7.62
C ARG A 42 -16.81 -7.70 6.97
N MET A 43 -16.79 -7.24 5.73
CA MET A 43 -15.52 -6.88 5.03
C MET A 43 -14.81 -5.69 5.70
N GLU A 44 -15.54 -4.75 6.27
CA GLU A 44 -14.98 -3.67 7.09
C GLU A 44 -14.37 -4.22 8.39
N SER A 45 -15.12 -5.02 9.15
CA SER A 45 -14.67 -5.56 10.45
C SER A 45 -13.48 -6.51 10.33
N GLU A 46 -13.39 -7.24 9.22
CA GLU A 46 -12.27 -8.18 8.95
C GLU A 46 -11.10 -7.50 8.19
N GLY A 47 -11.16 -6.18 7.97
CA GLY A 47 -10.08 -5.40 7.35
C GLY A 47 -9.87 -5.64 5.85
N VAL A 48 -10.82 -6.29 5.17
CA VAL A 48 -10.83 -6.40 3.69
C VAL A 48 -11.09 -5.02 3.07
N ILE A 49 -12.05 -4.28 3.61
CA ILE A 49 -12.23 -2.85 3.37
C ILE A 49 -11.50 -2.11 4.48
N ARG A 50 -10.34 -1.54 4.17
CA ARG A 50 -9.51 -0.81 5.12
C ARG A 50 -9.94 0.65 5.31
N GLY A 51 -10.83 1.14 4.46
CA GLY A 51 -11.33 2.52 4.51
C GLY A 51 -11.86 2.99 3.18
N TYR A 52 -12.45 4.19 3.21
CA TYR A 52 -12.95 4.92 2.06
C TYR A 52 -12.14 6.22 1.96
N THR A 53 -11.70 6.57 0.76
CA THR A 53 -10.88 7.75 0.55
C THR A 53 -11.28 8.47 -0.74
N VAL A 54 -10.82 9.71 -0.88
CA VAL A 54 -10.95 10.48 -2.12
C VAL A 54 -9.65 10.42 -2.91
N ARG A 55 -9.77 10.42 -4.22
CA ARG A 55 -8.62 10.65 -5.12
C ARG A 55 -8.53 12.14 -5.36
N VAL A 56 -7.42 12.72 -4.96
CA VAL A 56 -7.14 14.14 -5.13
C VAL A 56 -6.15 14.30 -6.28
N ASP A 57 -6.38 15.29 -7.15
CA ASP A 57 -5.42 15.70 -8.17
C ASP A 57 -4.29 16.50 -7.50
N PRO A 58 -3.05 15.97 -7.43
CA PRO A 58 -2.00 16.60 -6.65
C PRO A 58 -1.65 18.03 -7.14
N PRO A 59 -1.57 18.32 -8.45
CA PRO A 59 -1.36 19.69 -8.94
C PRO A 59 -2.42 20.68 -8.44
N SER A 60 -3.69 20.27 -8.36
CA SER A 60 -4.78 21.14 -7.89
C SER A 60 -4.64 21.60 -6.43
N ILE A 61 -3.81 20.93 -5.64
CA ILE A 61 -3.47 21.31 -4.25
C ILE A 61 -2.03 21.77 -4.10
N GLY A 62 -1.37 22.12 -5.23
CA GLY A 62 -0.02 22.68 -5.25
C GLY A 62 1.13 21.66 -5.15
N LEU A 63 0.85 20.37 -5.28
CA LEU A 63 1.86 19.31 -5.32
C LEU A 63 2.10 18.89 -6.78
N SER A 64 2.89 19.67 -7.51
CA SER A 64 3.04 19.50 -8.96
C SER A 64 4.05 18.43 -9.36
N GLU A 65 4.94 18.04 -8.45
CA GLU A 65 6.02 17.10 -8.74
C GLU A 65 5.87 15.81 -7.94
N THR A 66 6.03 14.69 -8.63
CA THR A 66 6.16 13.38 -8.01
C THR A 66 7.59 12.88 -8.19
N VAL A 67 8.20 12.41 -7.10
CA VAL A 67 9.56 11.88 -7.11
C VAL A 67 9.56 10.45 -6.59
N ILE A 68 10.24 9.56 -7.31
CA ILE A 68 10.54 8.21 -6.84
C ILE A 68 11.97 8.23 -6.28
N VAL A 69 12.10 7.87 -5.01
CA VAL A 69 13.38 7.76 -4.33
C VAL A 69 13.67 6.30 -4.02
N GLN A 70 14.80 5.84 -4.48
CA GLN A 70 15.35 4.52 -4.19
C GLN A 70 16.43 4.68 -3.12
N VAL A 71 16.36 3.90 -2.06
CA VAL A 71 17.29 4.01 -0.92
C VAL A 71 17.93 2.66 -0.66
N THR A 72 19.25 2.68 -0.41
CA THR A 72 20.01 1.54 0.13
C THR A 72 20.53 1.91 1.51
N LEU A 73 20.34 1.03 2.47
CA LEU A 73 20.81 1.21 3.85
C LEU A 73 22.22 0.60 4.06
N GLU A 74 22.91 1.08 5.08
CA GLU A 74 24.22 0.54 5.49
C GLU A 74 24.09 -0.81 6.18
N SER A 75 22.98 -1.05 6.86
CA SER A 75 22.69 -2.27 7.61
C SER A 75 21.30 -2.80 7.28
N HIS A 76 21.17 -4.12 7.23
CA HIS A 76 19.95 -4.84 6.88
C HIS A 76 19.41 -5.66 8.06
N THR A 77 19.64 -5.21 9.31
CA THR A 77 19.00 -5.83 10.47
C THR A 77 17.50 -5.52 10.47
N ASP A 78 16.69 -6.44 10.99
CA ASP A 78 15.23 -6.24 11.09
C ASP A 78 14.89 -4.94 11.83
N GLU A 79 15.66 -4.58 12.86
CA GLU A 79 15.51 -3.34 13.61
C GLU A 79 15.75 -2.10 12.72
N THR A 80 16.87 -2.07 11.97
CA THR A 80 17.20 -0.95 11.08
C THR A 80 16.14 -0.76 10.00
N LEU A 81 15.68 -1.86 9.39
CA LEU A 81 14.65 -1.82 8.37
C LEU A 81 13.32 -1.30 8.95
N TYR A 82 12.93 -1.82 10.12
CA TYR A 82 11.69 -1.39 10.77
C TYR A 82 11.72 0.09 11.16
N ASP A 83 12.80 0.54 11.80
CA ASP A 83 12.93 1.91 12.27
C ASP A 83 12.95 2.92 11.12
N PHE A 84 13.65 2.59 10.03
CA PHE A 84 13.63 3.41 8.82
C PHE A 84 12.21 3.56 8.27
N GLY A 85 11.46 2.46 8.19
CA GLY A 85 10.05 2.48 7.76
C GLY A 85 9.19 3.40 8.65
N LYS A 86 9.36 3.32 9.98
CA LYS A 86 8.67 4.17 10.95
C LYS A 86 8.97 5.66 10.78
N ILE A 87 10.21 6.01 10.46
CA ILE A 87 10.57 7.40 10.19
C ILE A 87 9.87 7.89 8.92
N LEU A 88 9.82 7.08 7.87
CA LEU A 88 9.13 7.42 6.62
C LEU A 88 7.63 7.68 6.82
N GLU A 89 6.96 6.92 7.72
CA GLU A 89 5.55 7.12 8.06
C GLU A 89 5.27 8.52 8.66
N GLN A 90 6.28 9.18 9.22
CA GLN A 90 6.16 10.50 9.84
C GLN A 90 6.43 11.66 8.87
N ILE A 91 6.79 11.38 7.62
CA ILE A 91 7.07 12.40 6.60
C ILE A 91 5.81 12.61 5.76
N PRO A 92 5.11 13.76 5.90
CA PRO A 92 3.82 13.97 5.22
C PRO A 92 3.91 13.93 3.69
N GLU A 93 5.06 14.32 3.13
CA GLU A 93 5.31 14.33 1.70
C GLU A 93 5.48 12.91 1.12
N VAL A 94 5.74 11.91 1.96
CA VAL A 94 5.82 10.49 1.57
C VAL A 94 4.41 9.95 1.38
N MET A 95 4.07 9.65 0.14
CA MET A 95 2.78 9.06 -0.23
C MET A 95 2.77 7.55 -0.03
N GLU A 96 3.87 6.90 -0.39
CA GLU A 96 4.04 5.44 -0.34
C GLU A 96 5.51 5.10 -0.07
N ALA A 97 5.73 4.05 0.70
CA ALA A 97 7.04 3.48 0.94
C ALA A 97 6.95 1.95 0.93
N TYR A 98 7.89 1.31 0.26
CA TYR A 98 7.94 -0.13 0.10
C TYR A 98 9.35 -0.64 0.43
N LEU A 99 9.45 -1.62 1.33
CA LEU A 99 10.64 -2.45 1.45
C LEU A 99 10.63 -3.44 0.28
N VAL A 100 11.70 -3.48 -0.48
CA VAL A 100 11.79 -4.28 -1.71
C VAL A 100 12.99 -5.21 -1.69
N SER A 101 12.96 -6.22 -2.53
CA SER A 101 14.13 -7.07 -2.82
C SER A 101 14.83 -6.54 -4.06
N GLY A 102 16.17 -6.65 -4.13
CA GLY A 102 16.98 -6.25 -5.28
C GLY A 102 18.10 -5.30 -4.88
N ASP A 103 18.48 -4.39 -5.79
CA ASP A 103 19.63 -3.48 -5.62
C ASP A 103 19.39 -2.36 -4.60
N TYR A 104 18.14 -2.10 -4.27
CA TYR A 104 17.71 -1.09 -3.30
C TYR A 104 16.84 -1.73 -2.25
N ASP A 105 16.87 -1.18 -1.03
CA ASP A 105 16.05 -1.64 0.09
C ASP A 105 14.67 -1.00 0.10
N TYR A 106 14.58 0.26 -0.31
CA TYR A 106 13.31 1.00 -0.31
C TYR A 106 13.03 1.70 -1.64
N TYR A 107 11.76 1.65 -2.03
CA TYR A 107 11.13 2.53 -3.02
C TYR A 107 10.16 3.45 -2.30
N ILE A 108 10.34 4.76 -2.46
CA ILE A 108 9.56 5.79 -1.79
C ILE A 108 8.96 6.69 -2.86
N ARG A 109 7.66 6.92 -2.82
CA ARG A 109 6.97 7.88 -3.68
C ARG A 109 6.63 9.12 -2.88
N ILE A 110 7.11 10.26 -3.35
CA ILE A 110 7.02 11.55 -2.68
C ILE A 110 6.27 12.52 -3.58
N ALA A 111 5.38 13.35 -3.01
CA ALA A 111 4.76 14.47 -3.68
C ALA A 111 5.29 15.78 -3.10
N VAL A 112 5.74 16.67 -3.96
CA VAL A 112 6.28 17.98 -3.59
C VAL A 112 5.78 19.07 -4.54
N LYS A 113 5.94 20.32 -4.13
CA LYS A 113 5.51 21.46 -4.91
C LYS A 113 6.38 21.66 -6.14
N ASP A 114 7.69 21.62 -5.97
CA ASP A 114 8.69 21.86 -7.01
C ASP A 114 10.04 21.25 -6.61
N THR A 115 11.04 21.39 -7.48
CA THR A 115 12.41 20.88 -7.26
C THR A 115 13.07 21.48 -6.02
N ARG A 116 12.78 22.74 -5.65
CA ARG A 116 13.35 23.39 -4.45
C ARG A 116 12.75 22.80 -3.19
N ASP A 117 11.46 22.52 -3.22
CA ASP A 117 10.76 21.86 -2.12
C ASP A 117 11.31 20.44 -1.91
N TYR A 118 11.60 19.74 -3.02
CA TYR A 118 12.25 18.42 -2.95
C TYR A 118 13.68 18.51 -2.36
N GLU A 119 14.49 19.46 -2.80
CA GLU A 119 15.84 19.66 -2.25
C GLU A 119 15.79 19.94 -0.73
N ARG A 120 14.85 20.80 -0.30
CA ARG A 120 14.62 21.06 1.12
C ARG A 120 14.26 19.78 1.88
N LEU A 121 13.32 18.98 1.36
CA LEU A 121 12.91 17.70 1.95
C LEU A 121 14.08 16.72 2.09
N LEU A 122 14.91 16.60 1.06
CA LEU A 122 16.12 15.76 1.11
C LEU A 122 17.03 16.20 2.26
N ARG A 123 17.38 17.48 2.31
CA ARG A 123 18.33 18.05 3.28
C ARG A 123 17.79 18.02 4.71
N GLU A 124 16.52 18.35 4.91
CA GLU A 124 15.94 18.54 6.24
C GLU A 124 15.33 17.27 6.82
N ARG A 125 14.98 16.30 5.98
CA ARG A 125 14.31 15.07 6.40
C ARG A 125 15.10 13.82 6.01
N LEU A 126 15.17 13.47 4.74
CA LEU A 126 15.71 12.19 4.29
C LEU A 126 17.20 12.01 4.68
N TYR A 127 18.05 12.99 4.42
CA TYR A 127 19.49 12.88 4.72
C TYR A 127 19.83 13.01 6.22
N ARG A 128 18.82 13.30 7.04
CA ARG A 128 18.98 13.24 8.50
C ARG A 128 18.64 11.88 9.08
N ILE A 129 18.07 10.98 8.29
CA ILE A 129 17.80 9.62 8.73
C ILE A 129 19.13 8.87 8.75
N PRO A 130 19.56 8.33 9.90
CA PRO A 130 20.80 7.58 9.98
C PRO A 130 20.70 6.27 9.19
N GLY A 131 21.85 5.80 8.70
CA GLY A 131 21.94 4.50 8.04
C GLY A 131 21.62 4.50 6.53
N ILE A 132 21.38 5.65 5.91
CA ILE A 132 21.29 5.74 4.44
C ILE A 132 22.69 5.66 3.85
N ARG A 133 22.98 4.58 3.13
CA ARG A 133 24.22 4.40 2.37
C ARG A 133 24.19 5.12 1.03
N HIS A 134 23.08 4.99 0.32
CA HIS A 134 22.89 5.56 -1.02
C HIS A 134 21.43 5.86 -1.28
N SER A 135 21.20 6.93 -2.03
CA SER A 135 19.87 7.25 -2.54
C SER A 135 19.93 7.70 -3.99
N LYS A 136 18.88 7.35 -4.75
CA LYS A 136 18.70 7.76 -6.14
C LYS A 136 17.31 8.33 -6.30
N SER A 137 17.21 9.53 -6.85
CA SER A 137 15.95 10.23 -7.09
C SER A 137 15.64 10.28 -8.58
N SER A 138 14.38 10.07 -8.92
CA SER A 138 13.86 10.17 -10.28
C SER A 138 12.56 10.96 -10.28
N PHE A 139 12.52 12.07 -10.98
CA PHE A 139 11.29 12.82 -11.18
C PHE A 139 10.38 12.11 -12.16
N VAL A 140 9.11 11.99 -11.82
CA VAL A 140 8.09 11.36 -12.67
C VAL A 140 7.67 12.38 -13.74
N LEU A 141 8.07 12.14 -14.98
CA LEU A 141 7.71 13.05 -16.09
C LEU A 141 6.23 12.98 -16.42
N ARG A 142 5.61 11.80 -16.29
CA ARG A 142 4.19 11.59 -16.56
C ARG A 142 3.71 10.30 -15.94
N THR A 143 2.57 10.33 -15.28
CA THR A 143 1.86 9.12 -14.84
C THR A 143 1.11 8.53 -16.03
N LEU A 144 1.45 7.32 -16.44
CA LEU A 144 0.83 6.65 -17.58
C LEU A 144 -0.41 5.84 -17.17
N LYS A 145 -0.41 5.32 -15.96
CA LYS A 145 -1.51 4.55 -15.41
C LYS A 145 -1.54 4.70 -13.90
N GLU A 146 -2.70 4.98 -13.39
CA GLU A 146 -3.01 4.93 -11.97
C GLU A 146 -4.27 4.12 -11.78
N SER A 147 -4.18 3.01 -11.09
CA SER A 147 -5.31 2.11 -10.89
C SER A 147 -5.36 1.58 -9.46
N VAL A 148 -6.57 1.28 -9.02
CA VAL A 148 -6.79 0.53 -7.78
C VAL A 148 -6.46 -0.95 -7.98
N ILE A 149 -6.39 -1.71 -6.89
CA ILE A 149 -6.11 -3.15 -6.92
C ILE A 149 -7.07 -3.86 -7.89
N PRO A 150 -6.58 -4.66 -8.86
CA PRO A 150 -7.44 -5.39 -9.77
C PRO A 150 -8.21 -6.48 -9.02
N LEU A 151 -9.55 -6.39 -9.01
CA LEU A 151 -10.45 -7.38 -8.39
C LEU A 151 -10.79 -8.51 -9.38
N SER A 152 -9.80 -8.95 -10.16
CA SER A 152 -9.90 -10.08 -11.10
C SER A 152 -9.40 -11.40 -10.52
N ALA A 153 -8.78 -11.37 -9.33
CA ALA A 153 -8.29 -12.57 -8.66
C ALA A 153 -9.46 -13.47 -8.25
N SER A 154 -9.41 -14.74 -8.67
CA SER A 154 -10.36 -15.75 -8.22
C SER A 154 -10.17 -16.00 -6.73
N PRO A 155 -11.24 -16.14 -5.91
CA PRO A 155 -11.14 -16.43 -4.48
C PRO A 155 -10.31 -17.67 -4.13
N ALA A 156 -10.15 -18.59 -5.06
CA ALA A 156 -9.39 -19.85 -4.87
C ALA A 156 -7.86 -19.67 -4.75
N ALA A 157 -7.30 -18.50 -5.12
CA ALA A 157 -5.85 -18.26 -5.07
C ALA A 157 -5.36 -17.77 -3.70
N ALA A 158 -6.23 -17.27 -2.83
CA ALA A 158 -5.84 -16.70 -1.54
C ALA A 158 -5.50 -17.73 -0.45
N SER A 159 -5.88 -19.01 -0.61
CA SER A 159 -5.65 -20.07 0.39
C SER A 159 -4.31 -20.81 0.25
N ALA A 160 -3.55 -20.59 -0.84
CA ALA A 160 -2.32 -21.33 -1.10
C ALA A 160 -1.04 -20.69 -0.54
N GLY A 161 -1.10 -19.47 -0.02
CA GLY A 161 0.08 -18.71 0.40
C GLY A 161 0.43 -18.77 1.89
N ALA A 162 -0.41 -19.38 2.74
CA ALA A 162 -0.24 -19.31 4.21
C ALA A 162 0.38 -20.57 4.87
N ALA A 163 0.86 -21.54 4.08
CA ALA A 163 1.30 -22.83 4.61
C ALA A 163 2.75 -23.20 4.24
N THR A 164 3.74 -22.36 4.54
CA THR A 164 5.14 -22.82 4.58
C THR A 164 5.96 -21.96 5.54
N GLY A 165 5.97 -22.34 6.82
CA GLY A 165 6.80 -21.63 7.82
C GLY A 165 6.89 -22.32 9.17
N THR A 166 6.70 -23.66 9.24
CA THR A 166 6.99 -24.38 10.49
C THR A 166 8.13 -25.36 10.29
N ARG A 167 9.35 -24.84 10.38
CA ARG A 167 10.56 -25.67 10.38
C ARG A 167 10.72 -26.33 11.76
N LYS A 168 10.39 -27.63 11.85
CA LYS A 168 10.66 -28.51 12.99
C LYS A 168 12.13 -28.42 13.40
N LYS A 169 12.39 -27.96 14.65
CA LYS A 169 13.64 -28.22 15.37
C LYS A 169 13.75 -29.71 15.65
N ARG A 170 14.61 -30.41 14.95
CA ARG A 170 15.05 -31.75 15.32
C ARG A 170 16.09 -31.64 16.41
N ALA A 171 15.73 -32.05 17.59
CA ALA A 171 16.66 -32.33 18.68
C ALA A 171 17.52 -33.55 18.30
N SER A 172 18.82 -33.38 18.21
CA SER A 172 19.80 -34.46 18.16
C SER A 172 20.32 -34.70 19.58
N LYS A 173 19.81 -35.74 20.26
CA LYS A 173 20.50 -36.40 21.35
C LYS A 173 21.41 -37.46 20.76
N ARG A 174 22.70 -37.40 21.09
CA ARG A 174 23.58 -38.56 21.23
C ARG A 174 24.90 -38.12 21.89
N LYS A 175 25.07 -38.72 23.01
CA LYS A 175 26.18 -39.53 23.55
C LYS A 175 27.56 -38.85 23.47
#